data_72ecab0bd6e7a8604d43f8c2916866da
#
_entry.id   72ecab0bd6e7a8604d43f8c2916866da
#
_cell.length_a   1.000
_cell.length_b   1.000
_cell.length_c   1.000
_cell.angle_alpha   90.00
_cell.angle_beta   90.00
_cell.angle_gamma   90.00
#
_symmetry.space_group_name_H-M   'P 1'
#
loop_
_entity.id
_entity.type
_entity.pdbx_description
1 polymer ?
#
loop_
_entity_poly.entity_id
_entity_poly.type
_entity_poly.pdbx_seq_one_letter_code
_entity_poly.pdbx_strand_id
1 'polypeptide(L)'
;MHWGGHFRTHKKLNGELLTKAVNVGLNYMNVGVENGVNKILALMEKGQTSDDVSFFLKSAHESNVFYNANWIPGYPKENHMDFMLQLKFLYDNHKYFGNNGLLNLMQSTDILDHTPLDVYRDDFEVSKEKTMLNSWVSNDTKNTLMIRHLKAFFIEVMLKSFQFTKEGDELIGDDFSYATPKEKGGKPPY
;
A
#
# COMPACT_ATOMS: atom_id res chain seq x y z
N MET A 1 2.16 -12.72 -24.86
CA MET A 1 1.84 -13.36 -23.58
C MET A 1 1.82 -12.26 -22.53
N HIS A 2 0.76 -12.18 -21.68
CA HIS A 2 0.72 -11.22 -20.58
C HIS A 2 0.93 -11.96 -19.26
N TRP A 3 1.63 -11.34 -18.32
CA TRP A 3 1.89 -11.92 -17.00
C TRP A 3 1.93 -10.84 -15.93
N GLY A 4 1.76 -11.23 -14.69
CA GLY A 4 1.80 -10.38 -13.54
C GLY A 4 2.10 -11.19 -12.29
N GLY A 5 2.21 -10.54 -11.13
CA GLY A 5 2.51 -11.26 -9.90
C GLY A 5 2.62 -10.37 -8.69
N HIS A 6 3.03 -11.02 -7.58
CA HIS A 6 3.33 -10.34 -6.32
C HIS A 6 4.81 -9.96 -6.27
N PHE A 7 5.07 -8.72 -5.90
CA PHE A 7 6.41 -8.15 -5.85
C PHE A 7 6.66 -7.52 -4.48
N ARG A 8 7.92 -7.44 -4.14
CA ARG A 8 8.41 -6.63 -3.03
C ARG A 8 9.15 -5.43 -3.61
N THR A 9 9.00 -4.26 -3.02
CA THR A 9 9.81 -3.10 -3.40
C THR A 9 11.28 -3.38 -3.20
N HIS A 10 12.07 -3.02 -4.18
CA HIS A 10 13.51 -3.16 -4.13
C HIS A 10 14.15 -2.16 -5.12
N LYS A 11 15.28 -1.56 -4.76
CA LYS A 11 15.99 -0.59 -5.61
C LYS A 11 16.43 -1.12 -6.98
N LYS A 12 16.47 -2.44 -7.17
CA LYS A 12 16.72 -3.06 -8.48
C LYS A 12 15.50 -3.04 -9.40
N LEU A 13 14.29 -2.83 -8.87
CA LEU A 13 13.08 -2.61 -9.66
C LEU A 13 13.04 -1.16 -10.14
N ASN A 14 14.04 -0.79 -10.93
CA ASN A 14 14.17 0.52 -11.54
C ASN A 14 13.43 0.60 -12.88
N GLY A 15 13.30 1.81 -13.41
CA GLY A 15 12.57 2.06 -14.67
C GLY A 15 13.10 1.25 -15.84
N GLU A 16 14.42 1.04 -15.97
CA GLU A 16 15.01 0.24 -17.03
C GLU A 16 14.56 -1.22 -16.98
N LEU A 17 14.64 -1.85 -15.79
CA LEU A 17 14.21 -3.23 -15.61
C LEU A 17 12.71 -3.38 -15.83
N LEU A 18 11.90 -2.46 -15.28
CA LEU A 18 10.45 -2.49 -15.42
C LEU A 18 10.03 -2.29 -16.87
N THR A 19 10.64 -1.36 -17.60
CA THR A 19 10.39 -1.17 -19.04
C THR A 19 10.73 -2.43 -19.84
N LYS A 20 11.86 -3.09 -19.56
CA LYS A 20 12.19 -4.38 -20.20
C LYS A 20 11.13 -5.45 -19.88
N ALA A 21 10.69 -5.53 -18.63
CA ALA A 21 9.66 -6.49 -18.23
C ALA A 21 8.31 -6.22 -18.89
N VAL A 22 7.90 -4.96 -19.03
CA VAL A 22 6.69 -4.55 -19.78
C VAL A 22 6.79 -4.97 -21.23
N ASN A 23 7.93 -4.75 -21.89
CA ASN A 23 8.15 -5.13 -23.29
C ASN A 23 8.05 -6.65 -23.52
N VAL A 24 8.25 -7.47 -22.49
CA VAL A 24 8.07 -8.93 -22.59
C VAL A 24 6.77 -9.41 -21.92
N GLY A 25 5.82 -8.50 -21.67
CA GLY A 25 4.45 -8.79 -21.29
C GLY A 25 4.08 -8.63 -19.82
N LEU A 26 4.93 -8.06 -18.98
CA LEU A 26 4.52 -7.67 -17.63
C LEU A 26 3.45 -6.57 -17.74
N ASN A 27 2.25 -6.83 -17.23
CA ASN A 27 1.14 -5.88 -17.29
C ASN A 27 0.53 -5.56 -15.92
N TYR A 28 0.85 -6.34 -14.90
CA TYR A 28 0.30 -6.15 -13.55
C TYR A 28 1.30 -6.51 -12.46
N MET A 29 1.39 -5.66 -11.45
CA MET A 29 2.17 -5.90 -10.24
C MET A 29 1.30 -5.68 -8.99
N ASN A 30 1.26 -6.66 -8.08
CA ASN A 30 0.77 -6.45 -6.72
C ASN A 30 1.98 -6.30 -5.80
N VAL A 31 2.16 -5.15 -5.18
CA VAL A 31 3.43 -4.78 -4.57
C VAL A 31 3.26 -4.48 -3.09
N GLY A 32 3.99 -5.20 -2.25
CA GLY A 32 4.09 -4.93 -0.82
C GLY A 32 4.95 -3.68 -0.56
N VAL A 33 4.34 -2.51 -0.69
CA VAL A 33 4.93 -1.21 -0.33
C VAL A 33 4.84 -0.98 1.17
N GLU A 34 3.71 -1.28 1.73
CA GLU A 34 3.32 -1.34 3.14
C GLU A 34 3.24 0.01 3.86
N ASN A 35 4.23 0.89 3.73
CA ASN A 35 4.29 2.18 4.42
C ASN A 35 5.29 3.13 3.78
N GLY A 36 5.23 4.42 4.11
CA GLY A 36 6.18 5.44 3.68
C GLY A 36 7.04 6.02 4.82
N VAL A 37 6.96 5.46 6.03
CA VAL A 37 7.68 5.96 7.20
C VAL A 37 8.77 4.97 7.61
N ASN A 38 10.02 5.42 7.62
CA ASN A 38 11.20 4.58 7.90
C ASN A 38 11.08 3.79 9.21
N LYS A 39 10.56 4.42 10.30
CA LYS A 39 10.33 3.73 11.57
C LYS A 39 9.40 2.54 11.39
N ILE A 40 8.30 2.71 10.69
CA ILE A 40 7.30 1.65 10.48
C ILE A 40 7.84 0.56 9.55
N LEU A 41 8.53 0.94 8.47
CA LEU A 41 9.20 -0.01 7.58
C LEU A 41 10.27 -0.85 8.30
N ALA A 42 11.00 -0.25 9.25
CA ALA A 42 11.95 -0.95 10.10
C ALA A 42 11.26 -1.97 11.03
N LEU A 43 10.14 -1.58 11.67
CA LEU A 43 9.35 -2.49 12.51
C LEU A 43 8.76 -3.67 11.72
N MET A 44 8.48 -3.48 10.42
CA MET A 44 8.02 -4.54 9.53
C MET A 44 9.16 -5.41 8.97
N GLU A 45 10.41 -5.10 9.30
CA GLU A 45 11.61 -5.79 8.80
C GLU A 45 11.65 -5.91 7.26
N LYS A 46 11.16 -4.91 6.56
CA LYS A 46 11.07 -4.94 5.09
C LYS A 46 12.42 -4.74 4.40
N GLY A 47 13.43 -4.20 5.11
CA GLY A 47 14.75 -3.91 4.56
C GLY A 47 14.70 -2.86 3.42
N GLN A 48 13.72 -1.98 3.46
CA GLN A 48 13.53 -0.86 2.53
C GLN A 48 13.33 0.44 3.31
N THR A 49 13.60 1.55 2.66
CA THR A 49 13.40 2.90 3.19
C THR A 49 12.27 3.61 2.47
N SER A 50 11.81 4.75 3.01
CA SER A 50 10.86 5.63 2.32
C SER A 50 11.36 6.09 0.95
N ASP A 51 12.67 6.33 0.81
CA ASP A 51 13.27 6.71 -0.48
C ASP A 51 13.21 5.54 -1.49
N ASP A 52 13.45 4.30 -1.05
CA ASP A 52 13.31 3.12 -1.91
C ASP A 52 11.86 2.95 -2.39
N VAL A 53 10.89 3.22 -1.51
CA VAL A 53 9.46 3.19 -1.86
C VAL A 53 9.13 4.27 -2.88
N SER A 54 9.54 5.51 -2.64
CA SER A 54 9.31 6.65 -3.55
C SER A 54 9.96 6.40 -4.91
N PHE A 55 11.20 5.88 -4.91
CA PHE A 55 11.91 5.50 -6.13
C PHE A 55 11.16 4.42 -6.93
N PHE A 56 10.65 3.38 -6.25
CA PHE A 56 9.84 2.33 -6.88
C PHE A 56 8.56 2.90 -7.50
N LEU A 57 7.78 3.70 -6.74
CA LEU A 57 6.52 4.29 -7.23
C LEU A 57 6.76 5.11 -8.51
N LYS A 58 7.81 5.94 -8.49
CA LYS A 58 8.23 6.70 -9.66
C LYS A 58 8.59 5.80 -10.83
N SER A 59 9.44 4.80 -10.61
CA SER A 59 9.91 3.88 -11.66
C SER A 59 8.78 3.08 -12.29
N ALA A 60 7.83 2.59 -11.48
CA ALA A 60 6.67 1.85 -11.95
C ALA A 60 5.73 2.75 -12.78
N HIS A 61 5.49 3.96 -12.30
CA HIS A 61 4.67 4.94 -13.00
C HIS A 61 5.27 5.30 -14.38
N GLU A 62 6.56 5.62 -14.44
CA GLU A 62 7.27 5.99 -15.67
C GLU A 62 7.39 4.82 -16.66
N SER A 63 7.40 3.58 -16.18
CA SER A 63 7.42 2.37 -17.02
C SER A 63 6.05 1.97 -17.55
N ASN A 64 5.00 2.69 -17.17
CA ASN A 64 3.61 2.46 -17.56
C ASN A 64 3.11 1.02 -17.28
N VAL A 65 3.67 0.35 -16.25
CA VAL A 65 3.13 -0.90 -15.76
C VAL A 65 1.98 -0.60 -14.79
N PHE A 66 0.90 -1.37 -14.88
CA PHE A 66 -0.15 -1.26 -13.88
C PHE A 66 0.31 -1.90 -12.57
N TYR A 67 0.19 -1.18 -11.45
CA TYR A 67 0.55 -1.69 -10.14
C TYR A 67 -0.48 -1.35 -9.06
N ASN A 68 -0.60 -2.28 -8.13
CA ASN A 68 -1.38 -2.14 -6.91
C ASN A 68 -0.43 -2.12 -5.71
N ALA A 69 -0.28 -0.95 -5.08
CA ALA A 69 0.58 -0.76 -3.92
C ALA A 69 -0.20 -1.07 -2.64
N ASN A 70 0.10 -2.20 -2.01
CA ASN A 70 -0.48 -2.52 -0.71
C ASN A 70 0.09 -1.58 0.36
N TRP A 71 -0.80 -1.02 1.17
CA TRP A 71 -0.49 -0.04 2.20
C TRP A 71 -1.20 -0.39 3.50
N ILE A 72 -0.47 -0.36 4.60
CA ILE A 72 -0.96 -0.74 5.92
C ILE A 72 -0.97 0.50 6.84
N PRO A 73 -2.09 1.20 6.98
CA PRO A 73 -2.24 2.25 7.98
C PRO A 73 -2.46 1.63 9.36
N GLY A 74 -1.85 2.22 10.38
CA GLY A 74 -2.05 1.80 11.76
C GLY A 74 -1.30 0.53 12.13
N TYR A 75 -0.11 0.31 11.59
CA TYR A 75 0.75 -0.80 12.03
C TYR A 75 1.05 -0.69 13.54
N PRO A 76 1.29 -1.81 14.27
CA PRO A 76 1.67 -1.76 15.67
C PRO A 76 2.78 -0.74 15.95
N LYS A 77 2.69 -0.03 17.09
CA LYS A 77 3.58 1.09 17.48
C LYS A 77 3.56 2.33 16.57
N GLU A 78 2.67 2.39 15.59
CA GLU A 78 2.41 3.61 14.85
C GLU A 78 1.72 4.63 15.76
N ASN A 79 2.35 5.75 16.01
CA ASN A 79 1.76 6.86 16.74
C ASN A 79 1.15 7.92 15.80
N HIS A 80 0.60 8.97 16.38
CA HIS A 80 -0.04 10.04 15.62
C HIS A 80 0.94 10.77 14.65
N MET A 81 2.17 11.02 15.10
CA MET A 81 3.18 11.66 14.24
C MET A 81 3.60 10.77 13.09
N ASP A 82 3.72 9.46 13.32
CA ASP A 82 4.01 8.51 12.25
C ASP A 82 2.88 8.52 11.21
N PHE A 83 1.63 8.63 11.63
CA PHE A 83 0.49 8.75 10.71
C PHE A 83 0.54 10.06 9.91
N MET A 84 0.86 11.18 10.53
CA MET A 84 1.06 12.45 9.80
C MET A 84 2.19 12.38 8.78
N LEU A 85 3.28 11.68 9.12
CA LEU A 85 4.38 11.44 8.17
C LEU A 85 3.95 10.54 7.00
N GLN A 86 3.09 9.54 7.23
CA GLN A 86 2.48 8.76 6.14
C GLN A 86 1.66 9.64 5.20
N LEU A 87 0.81 10.50 5.75
CA LEU A 87 0.00 11.43 4.95
C LEU A 87 0.90 12.36 4.11
N LYS A 88 1.97 12.89 4.74
CA LYS A 88 2.95 13.70 4.01
C LYS A 88 3.62 12.89 2.89
N PHE A 89 4.06 11.66 3.15
CA PHE A 89 4.66 10.80 2.13
C PHE A 89 3.71 10.56 0.96
N LEU A 90 2.46 10.24 1.24
CA LEU A 90 1.43 10.03 0.20
C LEU A 90 1.14 11.32 -0.56
N TYR A 91 1.12 12.47 0.12
CA TYR A 91 1.01 13.77 -0.52
C TYR A 91 2.18 14.04 -1.48
N ASP A 92 3.41 13.83 -1.04
CA ASP A 92 4.61 14.07 -1.86
C ASP A 92 4.68 13.15 -3.10
N ASN A 93 4.04 11.96 -3.01
CA ASN A 93 4.04 10.93 -4.05
C ASN A 93 2.69 10.76 -4.78
N HIS A 94 1.69 11.62 -4.51
CA HIS A 94 0.32 11.45 -5.02
C HIS A 94 0.23 11.33 -6.54
N LYS A 95 1.12 11.98 -7.28
CA LYS A 95 1.18 11.96 -8.75
C LYS A 95 1.48 10.59 -9.35
N TYR A 96 2.00 9.65 -8.56
CA TYR A 96 2.26 8.29 -8.99
C TYR A 96 1.05 7.36 -8.80
N PHE A 97 0.02 7.81 -8.06
CA PHE A 97 -1.25 7.12 -7.93
C PHE A 97 -2.27 7.69 -8.92
N GLY A 98 -3.07 6.82 -9.54
CA GLY A 98 -4.02 7.19 -10.60
C GLY A 98 -3.93 6.22 -11.77
N ASN A 99 -3.77 6.69 -12.99
CA ASN A 99 -3.92 5.94 -14.24
C ASN A 99 -3.39 4.49 -14.23
N ASN A 100 -2.16 4.27 -13.78
CA ASN A 100 -1.52 2.95 -13.74
C ASN A 100 -1.06 2.53 -12.34
N GLY A 101 -1.30 3.34 -11.32
CA GLY A 101 -0.92 3.06 -9.94
C GLY A 101 -2.11 3.18 -8.99
N LEU A 102 -2.47 2.09 -8.30
CA LEU A 102 -3.51 2.10 -7.28
C LEU A 102 -2.89 1.94 -5.89
N LEU A 103 -3.49 2.59 -4.90
CA LEU A 103 -3.19 2.35 -3.50
C LEU A 103 -4.25 1.41 -2.91
N ASN A 104 -3.82 0.23 -2.49
CA ASN A 104 -4.67 -0.74 -1.80
C ASN A 104 -4.49 -0.62 -0.29
N LEU A 105 -5.47 -0.06 0.38
CA LEU A 105 -5.44 0.16 1.83
C LEU A 105 -5.82 -1.12 2.55
N MET A 106 -4.82 -1.78 3.10
CA MET A 106 -4.95 -2.97 3.94
C MET A 106 -5.37 -2.55 5.35
N GLN A 107 -6.65 -2.60 5.65
CA GLN A 107 -7.22 -2.10 6.92
C GLN A 107 -6.92 -3.01 8.11
N SER A 108 -6.52 -4.24 7.89
CA SER A 108 -6.08 -5.15 8.92
C SER A 108 -4.78 -5.83 8.54
N THR A 109 -3.87 -5.89 9.51
CA THR A 109 -2.73 -6.81 9.48
C THR A 109 -3.07 -7.90 10.47
N ASP A 110 -3.29 -9.11 9.98
CA ASP A 110 -3.63 -10.22 10.85
C ASP A 110 -2.40 -10.72 11.62
N ILE A 111 -2.61 -11.12 12.88
CA ILE A 111 -1.60 -11.87 13.61
C ILE A 111 -1.74 -13.34 13.21
N LEU A 112 -0.95 -13.75 12.24
CA LEU A 112 -0.87 -15.14 11.83
C LEU A 112 0.12 -15.89 12.75
N ASP A 113 -0.19 -17.14 13.06
CA ASP A 113 0.65 -17.97 13.92
C ASP A 113 2.09 -18.06 13.38
N HIS A 114 3.04 -17.99 14.29
CA HIS A 114 4.48 -18.02 14.02
C HIS A 114 5.05 -16.85 13.19
N THR A 115 4.30 -15.79 12.97
CA THR A 115 4.84 -14.55 12.40
C THR A 115 5.60 -13.74 13.46
N PRO A 116 6.51 -12.82 13.08
CA PRO A 116 7.15 -11.93 14.05
C PRO A 116 6.15 -11.19 14.94
N LEU A 117 5.03 -10.74 14.39
CA LEU A 117 3.99 -10.06 15.15
C LEU A 117 3.29 -10.99 16.17
N ASP A 118 3.24 -12.29 15.92
CA ASP A 118 2.73 -13.29 16.85
C ASP A 118 3.76 -13.64 17.93
N VAL A 119 5.00 -13.88 17.53
CA VAL A 119 6.09 -14.32 18.43
C VAL A 119 6.50 -13.19 19.38
N TYR A 120 6.55 -11.95 18.90
CA TYR A 120 6.99 -10.77 19.66
C TYR A 120 5.85 -9.83 20.05
N ARG A 121 4.65 -10.39 20.33
CA ARG A 121 3.45 -9.60 20.66
C ARG A 121 3.67 -8.59 21.79
N ASP A 122 4.42 -8.99 22.82
CA ASP A 122 4.73 -8.11 23.95
C ASP A 122 5.58 -6.92 23.52
N ASP A 123 6.57 -7.16 22.65
CA ASP A 123 7.41 -6.10 22.09
C ASP A 123 6.61 -5.15 21.18
N PHE A 124 5.60 -5.67 20.51
CA PHE A 124 4.68 -4.86 19.70
C PHE A 124 3.55 -4.23 20.50
N GLU A 125 3.42 -4.58 21.80
CA GLU A 125 2.38 -4.07 22.68
C GLU A 125 0.96 -4.33 22.13
N VAL A 126 0.72 -5.53 21.59
CA VAL A 126 -0.55 -5.91 20.98
C VAL A 126 -1.13 -7.18 21.58
N SER A 127 -2.45 -7.26 21.58
CA SER A 127 -3.21 -8.45 21.99
C SER A 127 -4.12 -8.91 20.86
N LYS A 128 -4.32 -10.23 20.72
CA LYS A 128 -5.33 -10.76 19.78
C LYS A 128 -6.73 -10.32 20.22
N GLU A 129 -7.51 -9.84 19.28
CA GLU A 129 -8.88 -9.45 19.52
C GLU A 129 -9.76 -10.70 19.69
N LYS A 130 -10.56 -10.75 20.75
CA LYS A 130 -11.37 -11.96 21.06
C LYS A 130 -12.53 -12.18 20.09
N THR A 131 -12.97 -11.12 19.42
CA THR A 131 -14.18 -11.09 18.60
C THR A 131 -13.93 -11.29 17.12
N MET A 132 -12.70 -11.09 16.66
CA MET A 132 -12.33 -11.21 15.24
C MET A 132 -11.10 -12.09 15.08
N LEU A 133 -11.24 -13.13 14.29
CA LEU A 133 -10.17 -14.08 14.00
C LEU A 133 -8.95 -13.32 13.44
N ASN A 134 -7.79 -13.55 14.06
CA ASN A 134 -6.49 -12.94 13.69
C ASN A 134 -6.38 -11.43 13.82
N SER A 135 -7.42 -10.71 14.23
CA SER A 135 -7.33 -9.27 14.51
C SER A 135 -6.58 -8.99 15.81
N TRP A 136 -6.15 -7.75 15.98
CA TRP A 136 -5.41 -7.32 17.13
C TRP A 136 -5.83 -5.90 17.57
N VAL A 137 -5.52 -5.60 18.81
CA VAL A 137 -5.67 -4.28 19.43
C VAL A 137 -4.39 -3.95 20.20
N SER A 138 -3.99 -2.67 20.22
CA SER A 138 -2.88 -2.24 21.08
C SER A 138 -3.25 -2.40 22.55
N ASN A 139 -2.26 -2.71 23.41
CA ASN A 139 -2.50 -2.93 24.83
C ASN A 139 -3.09 -1.70 25.54
N ASP A 140 -2.81 -0.49 25.03
CA ASP A 140 -3.41 0.77 25.48
C ASP A 140 -4.81 1.05 24.87
N THR A 141 -5.34 0.13 24.08
CA THR A 141 -6.63 0.19 23.39
C THR A 141 -6.82 1.35 22.41
N LYS A 142 -5.77 2.12 22.08
CA LYS A 142 -5.87 3.28 21.18
C LYS A 142 -5.78 2.91 19.69
N ASN A 143 -5.14 1.78 19.37
CA ASN A 143 -5.06 1.30 18.00
C ASN A 143 -5.96 0.07 17.82
N THR A 144 -7.22 0.32 17.54
CA THR A 144 -8.25 -0.69 17.29
C THR A 144 -8.47 -0.85 15.78
N LEU A 145 -9.18 -1.91 15.38
CA LEU A 145 -9.58 -2.09 13.98
C LEU A 145 -10.35 -0.86 13.47
N MET A 146 -11.27 -0.30 14.27
CA MET A 146 -12.01 0.91 13.89
C MET A 146 -11.10 2.10 13.63
N ILE A 147 -10.07 2.33 14.45
CA ILE A 147 -9.10 3.40 14.24
C ILE A 147 -8.31 3.19 12.95
N ARG A 148 -7.93 1.95 12.62
CA ARG A 148 -7.26 1.63 11.35
C ARG A 148 -8.15 1.89 10.14
N HIS A 149 -9.44 1.54 10.23
CA HIS A 149 -10.43 1.89 9.21
C HIS A 149 -10.59 3.40 9.02
N LEU A 150 -10.64 4.17 10.11
CA LEU A 150 -10.71 5.63 10.04
C LEU A 150 -9.45 6.22 9.39
N LYS A 151 -8.27 5.71 9.71
CA LYS A 151 -7.01 6.13 9.06
C LYS A 151 -7.03 5.81 7.55
N ALA A 152 -7.46 4.62 7.17
CA ALA A 152 -7.60 4.22 5.77
C ALA A 152 -8.59 5.14 5.04
N PHE A 153 -9.76 5.37 5.60
CA PHE A 153 -10.76 6.29 5.06
C PHE A 153 -10.21 7.72 4.88
N PHE A 154 -9.44 8.22 5.87
CA PHE A 154 -8.85 9.55 5.77
C PHE A 154 -7.82 9.64 4.63
N ILE A 155 -6.97 8.62 4.47
CA ILE A 155 -6.03 8.53 3.34
C ILE A 155 -6.80 8.54 2.01
N GLU A 156 -7.85 7.74 1.90
CA GLU A 156 -8.66 7.65 0.68
C GLU A 156 -9.28 9.00 0.31
N VAL A 157 -9.91 9.69 1.27
CA VAL A 157 -10.49 11.02 1.06
C VAL A 157 -9.42 12.03 0.64
N MET A 158 -8.25 12.00 1.30
CA MET A 158 -7.13 12.87 0.95
C MET A 158 -6.67 12.64 -0.49
N LEU A 159 -6.46 11.40 -0.90
CA LEU A 159 -6.01 11.09 -2.28
C LEU A 159 -7.07 11.45 -3.32
N LYS A 160 -8.34 11.19 -3.05
CA LYS A 160 -9.45 11.61 -3.93
C LYS A 160 -9.48 13.12 -4.10
N SER A 161 -9.23 13.90 -3.04
CA SER A 161 -9.23 15.37 -3.14
C SER A 161 -8.20 15.91 -4.12
N PHE A 162 -7.07 15.24 -4.32
CA PHE A 162 -6.07 15.66 -5.31
C PHE A 162 -6.50 15.41 -6.76
N GLN A 163 -7.39 14.46 -6.99
CA GLN A 163 -7.92 14.18 -8.33
C GLN A 163 -8.94 15.23 -8.76
N PHE A 164 -9.72 15.78 -7.81
CA PHE A 164 -10.69 16.85 -8.08
C PHE A 164 -10.06 18.22 -8.34
N THR A 165 -8.80 18.43 -7.93
CA THR A 165 -8.11 19.72 -8.11
C THR A 165 -7.38 19.85 -9.45
N LYS A 166 -7.31 18.81 -10.25
CA LYS A 166 -6.79 18.89 -11.61
C LYS A 166 -7.88 19.44 -12.54
N GLU A 167 -7.83 20.73 -12.82
CA GLU A 167 -8.65 21.33 -13.86
C GLU A 167 -8.43 20.61 -15.19
N GLY A 168 -9.45 19.96 -15.72
CA GLY A 168 -9.50 19.49 -17.10
C GLY A 168 -9.31 18.01 -17.37
N ASP A 169 -8.99 17.20 -16.39
CA ASP A 169 -8.93 15.74 -16.59
C ASP A 169 -10.31 15.13 -16.29
N GLU A 170 -10.86 14.38 -17.27
CA GLU A 170 -12.09 13.61 -17.10
C GLU A 170 -12.02 12.75 -15.83
N LEU A 171 -13.08 12.81 -15.04
CA LEU A 171 -13.30 12.02 -13.83
C LEU A 171 -12.94 10.55 -14.09
N ILE A 172 -11.80 10.12 -13.61
CA ILE A 172 -11.42 8.71 -13.60
C ILE A 172 -12.35 8.02 -12.59
N GLY A 173 -13.04 7.01 -13.09
CA GLY A 173 -14.18 6.36 -12.49
C GLY A 173 -14.08 6.01 -11.00
N ASP A 174 -15.25 5.95 -10.41
CA ASP A 174 -15.64 5.86 -9.00
C ASP A 174 -15.16 4.64 -8.18
N ASP A 175 -14.10 3.94 -8.55
CA ASP A 175 -13.73 2.67 -7.91
C ASP A 175 -12.33 2.67 -7.30
N PHE A 176 -12.18 3.32 -6.14
CA PHE A 176 -11.05 3.06 -5.23
C PHE A 176 -11.30 1.89 -4.26
N SER A 177 -12.51 1.38 -4.19
CA SER A 177 -12.84 0.21 -3.39
C SER A 177 -12.81 -1.03 -4.26
N TYR A 178 -11.82 -1.89 -4.09
CA TYR A 178 -11.76 -3.21 -4.74
C TYR A 178 -11.75 -3.18 -6.27
N ALA A 179 -10.77 -2.51 -6.85
CA ALA A 179 -10.58 -2.52 -8.29
C ALA A 179 -10.18 -3.92 -8.77
N THR A 180 -11.18 -4.71 -9.12
CA THR A 180 -11.00 -5.68 -10.20
C THR A 180 -10.73 -4.87 -11.47
N PRO A 181 -9.72 -5.23 -12.28
CA PRO A 181 -9.45 -4.54 -13.53
C PRO A 181 -10.72 -4.47 -14.37
N LYS A 182 -11.28 -3.28 -14.60
CA LYS A 182 -12.35 -3.13 -15.60
C LYS A 182 -11.74 -3.52 -16.93
N GLU A 183 -12.27 -4.58 -17.50
CA GLU A 183 -11.90 -5.15 -18.79
C GLU A 183 -11.89 -4.08 -19.88
N LYS A 184 -10.73 -3.72 -20.37
CA LYS A 184 -10.58 -3.52 -21.81
C LYS A 184 -10.46 -4.94 -22.40
N GLY A 185 -11.59 -5.64 -22.52
CA GLY A 185 -11.77 -6.79 -23.39
C GLY A 185 -10.88 -8.01 -23.19
N GLY A 186 -10.43 -8.34 -21.97
CA GLY A 186 -9.68 -9.56 -21.71
C GLY A 186 -10.03 -10.15 -20.35
N LYS A 187 -10.44 -11.41 -20.34
CA LYS A 187 -10.69 -12.17 -19.10
C LYS A 187 -9.41 -12.25 -18.27
N PRO A 188 -9.48 -12.20 -16.91
CA PRO A 188 -8.32 -12.46 -16.08
C PRO A 188 -7.80 -13.87 -16.34
N PRO A 189 -6.48 -14.08 -16.34
CA PRO A 189 -5.90 -15.39 -16.53
C PRO A 189 -5.97 -16.17 -15.22
N TYR A 190 -6.91 -17.08 -15.12
CA TYR A 190 -6.81 -18.33 -14.33
C TYR A 190 -7.46 -19.39 -15.12
#